data_59029b337cf326dcdd01f832e7c2c44d
#
_entry.id   59029b337cf326dcdd01f832e7c2c44d
#
_cell.length_a   1.000
_cell.length_b   1.000
_cell.length_c   1.000
_cell.angle_alpha   90.00
_cell.angle_beta   90.00
_cell.angle_gamma   90.00
#
_symmetry.space_group_name_H-M   'P 1'
#
loop_
_entity.id
_entity.type
_entity.pdbx_description
1 polymer ?
#
loop_
_entity_poly.entity_id
_entity_poly.type
_entity_poly.pdbx_seq_one_letter_code
_entity_poly.pdbx_strand_id
1 'polypeptide(L)'
;VETTYDAGNVIYVPNTKPITLNQTTITNYFYNVSTNFIEDGTYLRLSYVTLGYDFAKLLKNQKVLKGLKLNFTCNNVFLLTKYTGTDPVCNASTGQGGTGSAGIDNSPVPSTRSYNISLSASF
;
A
#
# COMPACT_ATOMS: atom_id res chain seq x y z
N VAL A 1 -11.27 -22.79 -20.40
CA VAL A 1 -11.79 -22.19 -21.62
C VAL A 1 -11.36 -23.08 -22.78
N GLU A 2 -12.29 -23.60 -23.51
CA GLU A 2 -12.05 -24.38 -24.70
C GLU A 2 -12.09 -23.44 -25.91
N THR A 3 -11.11 -23.51 -26.80
CA THR A 3 -11.09 -22.70 -28.01
C THR A 3 -11.66 -23.49 -29.17
N THR A 4 -12.72 -22.98 -29.77
CA THR A 4 -13.27 -23.47 -31.04
C THR A 4 -12.99 -22.45 -32.13
N TYR A 5 -12.75 -22.93 -33.34
CA TYR A 5 -12.54 -22.08 -34.51
C TYR A 5 -13.82 -22.11 -35.38
N ASP A 6 -14.41 -20.96 -35.60
CA ASP A 6 -15.50 -20.80 -36.52
C ASP A 6 -15.16 -19.71 -37.54
N ALA A 7 -15.18 -20.08 -38.84
CA ALA A 7 -14.89 -19.16 -39.98
C ALA A 7 -13.59 -18.33 -39.80
N GLY A 8 -12.56 -18.88 -39.15
CA GLY A 8 -11.29 -18.19 -38.90
C GLY A 8 -11.25 -17.32 -37.64
N ASN A 9 -12.35 -17.23 -36.91
CA ASN A 9 -12.39 -16.54 -35.61
C ASN A 9 -12.22 -17.52 -34.47
N VAL A 10 -11.48 -17.10 -33.43
CA VAL A 10 -11.32 -17.88 -32.21
C VAL A 10 -12.51 -17.57 -31.28
N ILE A 11 -13.32 -18.58 -30.99
CA ILE A 11 -14.43 -18.47 -30.04
C ILE A 11 -14.01 -19.12 -28.73
N TYR A 12 -14.07 -18.37 -27.64
CA TYR A 12 -13.80 -18.86 -26.29
C TYR A 12 -15.09 -19.37 -25.64
N VAL A 13 -15.18 -20.67 -25.42
CA VAL A 13 -16.32 -21.31 -24.76
C VAL A 13 -15.94 -21.64 -23.33
N PRO A 14 -16.81 -21.41 -22.32
CA PRO A 14 -16.54 -21.87 -20.95
C PRO A 14 -16.31 -23.37 -20.91
N ASN A 15 -15.24 -23.80 -20.25
CA ASN A 15 -14.95 -25.22 -20.09
C ASN A 15 -15.96 -25.83 -19.11
N THR A 16 -16.74 -26.81 -19.58
CA THR A 16 -17.73 -27.53 -18.78
C THR A 16 -17.18 -28.84 -18.22
N LYS A 17 -15.98 -29.26 -18.63
CA LYS A 17 -15.36 -30.48 -18.14
C LYS A 17 -14.58 -30.20 -16.85
N PRO A 18 -14.76 -31.00 -15.79
CA PRO A 18 -13.95 -30.88 -14.59
C PRO A 18 -12.48 -31.15 -14.92
N ILE A 19 -11.61 -30.23 -14.52
CA ILE A 19 -10.15 -30.34 -14.70
C ILE A 19 -9.55 -30.78 -13.39
N THR A 20 -8.74 -31.83 -13.41
CA THR A 20 -7.95 -32.22 -12.24
C THR A 20 -6.88 -31.18 -12.01
N LEU A 21 -6.90 -30.54 -10.83
CA LEU A 21 -5.87 -29.62 -10.40
C LEU A 21 -4.57 -30.40 -10.10
N ASN A 22 -3.70 -30.46 -11.07
CA ASN A 22 -2.33 -30.96 -10.90
C ASN A 22 -1.35 -29.80 -11.08
N GLN A 23 -0.09 -30.03 -10.73
CA GLN A 23 0.96 -29.01 -10.81
C GLN A 23 1.13 -28.44 -12.23
N THR A 24 1.01 -29.29 -13.25
CA THR A 24 1.12 -28.87 -14.66
C THR A 24 -0.03 -27.92 -15.04
N THR A 25 -1.25 -28.22 -14.62
CA THR A 25 -2.42 -27.38 -14.88
C THR A 25 -2.29 -26.05 -14.17
N ILE A 26 -1.84 -26.04 -12.92
CA ILE A 26 -1.58 -24.84 -12.13
C ILE A 26 -0.50 -24.00 -12.81
N THR A 27 0.62 -24.59 -13.19
CA THR A 27 1.73 -23.90 -13.83
C THR A 27 1.30 -23.27 -15.15
N ASN A 28 0.63 -24.03 -16.01
CA ASN A 28 0.26 -23.55 -17.34
C ASN A 28 -0.86 -22.52 -17.30
N TYR A 29 -1.79 -22.62 -16.36
CA TYR A 29 -2.96 -21.74 -16.32
C TYR A 29 -2.72 -20.48 -15.49
N PHE A 30 -2.05 -20.60 -14.35
CA PHE A 30 -1.82 -19.46 -13.45
C PHE A 30 -0.55 -18.70 -13.75
N TYR A 31 0.56 -19.38 -14.00
CA TYR A 31 1.85 -18.71 -14.17
C TYR A 31 2.10 -18.14 -15.57
N ASN A 32 1.48 -18.70 -16.60
CA ASN A 32 1.69 -18.24 -17.98
C ASN A 32 0.72 -17.12 -18.41
N VAL A 33 -0.28 -16.78 -17.59
CA VAL A 33 -1.23 -15.71 -17.89
C VAL A 33 -0.89 -14.48 -17.06
N SER A 34 -0.07 -13.60 -17.62
CA SER A 34 0.42 -12.38 -16.95
C SER A 34 -0.71 -11.48 -16.43
N THR A 35 -1.86 -11.47 -17.10
CA THR A 35 -3.01 -10.65 -16.68
C THR A 35 -3.58 -11.04 -15.32
N ASN A 36 -3.34 -12.27 -14.85
CA ASN A 36 -3.78 -12.71 -13.52
C ASN A 36 -2.98 -12.05 -12.39
N PHE A 37 -1.84 -11.46 -12.72
CA PHE A 37 -0.92 -10.85 -11.75
C PHE A 37 -0.87 -9.32 -11.86
N ILE A 38 -1.68 -8.74 -12.73
CA ILE A 38 -1.75 -7.28 -12.90
C ILE A 38 -2.98 -6.79 -12.17
N GLU A 39 -2.75 -5.95 -11.16
CA GLU A 39 -3.80 -5.31 -10.38
C GLU A 39 -3.74 -3.78 -10.50
N ASP A 40 -4.87 -3.13 -10.24
CA ASP A 40 -4.95 -1.69 -10.17
C ASP A 40 -4.31 -1.18 -8.87
N GLY A 41 -3.14 -0.58 -8.99
CA GLY A 41 -2.39 0.02 -7.89
C GLY A 41 -2.83 1.45 -7.53
N THR A 42 -3.98 1.93 -8.01
CA THR A 42 -4.47 3.27 -7.67
C THR A 42 -4.80 3.36 -6.19
N TYR A 43 -4.31 4.42 -5.53
CA TYR A 43 -4.56 4.63 -4.12
C TYR A 43 -4.66 6.11 -3.75
N LEU A 44 -5.32 6.38 -2.63
CA LEU A 44 -5.32 7.66 -1.94
C LEU A 44 -4.82 7.43 -0.51
N ARG A 45 -3.71 8.07 -0.15
CA ARG A 45 -3.11 7.96 1.18
C ARG A 45 -3.06 9.32 1.86
N LEU A 46 -3.54 9.39 3.10
CA LEU A 46 -3.24 10.50 4.00
C LEU A 46 -2.00 10.13 4.83
N SER A 47 -0.86 10.66 4.37
CA SER A 47 0.45 10.26 4.89
C SER A 47 0.67 10.72 6.32
N TYR A 48 0.30 11.95 6.65
CA TYR A 48 0.40 12.46 8.01
C TYR A 48 -0.55 13.62 8.27
N VAL A 49 -0.90 13.78 9.53
CA VAL A 49 -1.61 14.95 10.08
C VAL A 49 -0.84 15.42 11.31
N THR A 50 -0.55 16.70 11.35
CA THR A 50 0.08 17.34 12.52
C THR A 50 -0.83 18.40 13.07
N LEU A 51 -1.09 18.31 14.38
CA LEU A 51 -1.82 19.31 15.15
C LEU A 51 -0.85 19.92 16.16
N GLY A 52 -0.62 21.23 16.06
CA GLY A 52 0.24 21.96 16.96
C GLY A 52 -0.55 23.02 17.73
N TYR A 53 -0.32 23.10 19.03
CA TYR A 53 -0.89 24.16 19.87
C TYR A 53 0.18 24.86 20.67
N ASP A 54 0.18 26.22 20.62
CA ASP A 54 1.10 27.07 21.34
C ASP A 54 0.39 27.71 22.54
N PHE A 55 0.82 27.32 23.72
CA PHE A 55 0.29 27.82 24.99
C PHE A 55 0.91 29.16 25.43
N ALA A 56 1.79 29.77 24.64
CA ALA A 56 2.47 31.01 25.01
C ALA A 56 1.50 32.12 25.45
N LYS A 57 0.31 32.18 24.84
CA LYS A 57 -0.73 33.18 25.22
C LYS A 57 -1.29 32.94 26.63
N LEU A 58 -1.35 31.67 27.09
CA LEU A 58 -1.85 31.31 28.41
C LEU A 58 -0.80 31.52 29.50
N LEU A 59 0.47 31.53 29.10
CA LEU A 59 1.62 31.59 30.01
C LEU A 59 2.17 33.02 30.21
N LYS A 60 1.56 34.03 29.65
CA LYS A 60 2.03 35.45 29.71
C LYS A 60 2.32 35.95 31.14
N ASN A 61 1.67 35.40 32.16
CA ASN A 61 1.85 35.82 33.56
C ASN A 61 2.83 34.92 34.34
N GLN A 62 3.45 33.95 33.71
CA GLN A 62 4.39 33.03 34.36
C GLN A 62 5.82 33.54 34.20
N LYS A 63 6.54 33.70 35.32
CA LYS A 63 7.92 34.20 35.30
C LYS A 63 8.97 33.13 34.93
N VAL A 64 8.61 31.86 35.07
CA VAL A 64 9.55 30.74 34.95
C VAL A 64 9.43 30.07 33.55
N LEU A 65 8.22 29.94 33.01
CA LEU A 65 7.97 29.26 31.76
C LEU A 65 7.57 30.29 30.69
N LYS A 66 8.42 30.49 29.69
CA LYS A 66 8.25 31.49 28.63
C LYS A 66 7.46 30.96 27.43
N GLY A 67 7.49 29.68 27.23
CA GLY A 67 6.75 29.06 26.13
C GLY A 67 6.53 27.58 26.34
N LEU A 68 5.36 27.11 25.89
CA LEU A 68 4.99 25.69 25.89
C LEU A 68 4.28 25.38 24.60
N LYS A 69 4.79 24.41 23.84
CA LYS A 69 4.18 23.96 22.58
C LYS A 69 3.93 22.46 22.66
N LEU A 70 2.72 22.08 22.31
CA LEU A 70 2.32 20.69 22.16
C LEU A 70 2.08 20.39 20.69
N ASN A 71 2.75 19.36 20.15
CA ASN A 71 2.50 18.87 18.82
C ASN A 71 2.08 17.41 18.89
N PHE A 72 1.05 17.07 18.15
CA PHE A 72 0.59 15.72 17.90
C PHE A 72 0.71 15.43 16.42
N THR A 73 1.41 14.38 16.05
CA THR A 73 1.56 13.92 14.68
C THR A 73 1.11 12.48 14.56
N CYS A 74 0.18 12.24 13.65
CA CYS A 74 -0.22 10.90 13.25
C CYS A 74 0.30 10.63 11.84
N ASN A 75 1.09 9.58 11.66
CA ASN A 75 1.57 9.13 10.36
C ASN A 75 0.74 7.95 9.86
N ASN A 76 0.61 7.83 8.54
CA ASN A 76 -0.18 6.80 7.86
C ASN A 76 -1.62 6.74 8.39
N VAL A 77 -2.31 7.87 8.32
CA VAL A 77 -3.65 8.04 8.92
C VAL A 77 -4.66 7.11 8.31
N PHE A 78 -4.74 7.10 6.97
CA PHE A 78 -5.56 6.14 6.23
C PHE A 78 -5.04 5.91 4.82
N LEU A 79 -5.43 4.78 4.27
CA LEU A 79 -5.18 4.36 2.90
C LEU A 79 -6.50 3.88 2.29
N LEU A 80 -6.86 4.43 1.13
CA LEU A 80 -7.99 3.98 0.32
C LEU A 80 -7.43 3.43 -0.99
N THR A 81 -7.71 2.18 -1.28
CA THR A 81 -7.26 1.51 -2.50
C THR A 81 -8.19 0.35 -2.85
N LYS A 82 -8.19 -0.05 -4.12
CA LYS A 82 -8.83 -1.28 -4.61
C LYS A 82 -7.84 -2.44 -4.71
N TYR A 83 -6.58 -2.16 -4.43
CA TYR A 83 -5.52 -3.16 -4.45
C TYR A 83 -5.78 -4.25 -3.41
N THR A 84 -5.63 -5.52 -3.78
CA THR A 84 -5.93 -6.67 -2.91
C THR A 84 -4.75 -7.03 -1.99
N GLY A 85 -3.54 -6.56 -2.30
CA GLY A 85 -2.35 -6.74 -1.47
C GLY A 85 -2.31 -5.84 -0.24
N THR A 86 -1.23 -5.93 0.52
CA THR A 86 -1.08 -5.24 1.81
C THR A 86 -0.86 -3.73 1.68
N ASP A 87 -0.09 -3.30 0.69
CA ASP A 87 0.21 -1.88 0.43
C ASP A 87 0.47 -1.66 -1.07
N PRO A 88 -0.31 -0.81 -1.76
CA PRO A 88 -0.12 -0.54 -3.19
C PRO A 88 1.19 0.21 -3.49
N VAL A 89 1.83 0.81 -2.50
CA VAL A 89 3.17 1.42 -2.62
C VAL A 89 4.24 0.35 -2.38
N CYS A 90 4.11 -0.77 -3.06
CA CYS A 90 5.09 -1.83 -2.98
C CYS A 90 6.18 -1.64 -4.03
N ASN A 91 7.40 -1.83 -3.60
CA ASN A 91 8.55 -1.94 -4.48
C ASN A 91 9.29 -3.21 -4.11
N ALA A 92 9.53 -4.07 -5.07
CA ALA A 92 10.44 -5.18 -4.85
C ALA A 92 11.82 -4.61 -4.54
N SER A 93 12.20 -4.61 -3.28
CA SER A 93 13.57 -4.30 -2.87
C SER A 93 14.44 -5.47 -3.29
N THR A 94 15.14 -5.34 -4.41
CA THR A 94 16.25 -6.23 -4.70
C THR A 94 17.36 -5.84 -3.74
N GLY A 95 17.56 -6.63 -2.70
CA GLY A 95 18.69 -6.44 -1.78
C GLY A 95 19.99 -6.26 -2.55
N GLN A 96 20.83 -5.34 -2.10
CA GLN A 96 22.09 -4.91 -2.68
C GLN A 96 21.98 -3.94 -3.87
N GLY A 97 21.62 -2.68 -3.58
CA GLY A 97 21.99 -1.53 -4.44
C GLY A 97 21.29 -1.46 -5.80
N GLY A 98 20.34 -2.34 -6.07
CA GLY A 98 19.52 -2.27 -7.25
C GLY A 98 18.38 -1.27 -7.06
N THR A 99 18.10 -0.48 -8.07
CA THR A 99 16.84 0.26 -8.18
C THR A 99 15.72 -0.76 -8.12
N GLY A 100 15.02 -0.81 -7.00
CA GLY A 100 13.90 -1.73 -6.82
C GLY A 100 12.91 -1.57 -7.97
N SER A 101 12.39 -2.67 -8.47
CA SER A 101 11.37 -2.64 -9.52
C SER A 101 10.09 -2.07 -8.94
N ALA A 102 9.81 -0.81 -9.27
CA ALA A 102 8.57 -0.17 -8.88
C ALA A 102 7.38 -0.93 -9.48
N GLY A 103 6.34 -1.15 -8.68
CA GLY A 103 5.13 -1.82 -9.13
C GLY A 103 5.19 -3.36 -9.10
N ILE A 104 6.25 -3.96 -8.55
CA ILE A 104 6.29 -5.40 -8.29
C ILE A 104 6.06 -5.62 -6.80
N ASP A 105 4.99 -6.33 -6.48
CA ASP A 105 4.70 -6.75 -5.11
C ASP A 105 5.43 -8.06 -4.79
N ASN A 106 6.36 -7.98 -3.86
CA ASN A 106 7.05 -9.13 -3.31
C ASN A 106 6.78 -9.27 -1.80
N SER A 107 5.52 -9.02 -1.43
CA SER A 107 5.05 -9.09 -0.04
C SER A 107 5.90 -8.25 0.94
N PRO A 108 6.12 -6.96 0.66
CA PRO A 108 6.86 -6.11 1.57
C PRO A 108 6.09 -5.90 2.87
N VAL A 109 6.81 -5.52 3.91
CA VAL A 109 6.16 -5.14 5.18
C VAL A 109 5.36 -3.85 4.95
N PRO A 110 4.06 -3.85 5.27
CA PRO A 110 3.22 -2.67 5.06
C PRO A 110 3.64 -1.51 5.96
N SER A 111 3.36 -0.29 5.52
CA SER A 111 3.62 0.91 6.29
C SER A 111 2.81 0.92 7.59
N THR A 112 3.47 1.08 8.72
CA THR A 112 2.84 1.11 10.03
C THR A 112 2.26 2.49 10.36
N ARG A 113 1.16 2.50 11.11
CA ARG A 113 0.62 3.75 11.67
C ARG A 113 1.40 4.09 12.93
N SER A 114 1.82 5.36 13.07
CA SER A 114 2.51 5.84 14.26
C SER A 114 1.91 7.15 14.78
N TYR A 115 1.93 7.31 16.08
CA TYR A 115 1.47 8.50 16.78
C TYR A 115 2.64 9.08 17.56
N ASN A 116 2.94 10.34 17.31
CA ASN A 116 4.01 11.07 17.98
C ASN A 116 3.42 12.26 18.73
N ILE A 117 3.77 12.36 19.99
CA ILE A 117 3.42 13.51 20.82
C ILE A 117 4.73 14.17 21.25
N SER A 118 4.90 15.45 20.96
CA SER A 118 6.04 16.22 21.39
C SER A 118 5.62 17.43 22.20
N LEU A 119 6.27 17.63 23.34
CA LEU A 119 6.09 18.76 24.21
C LEU A 119 7.40 19.53 24.26
N SER A 120 7.38 20.80 23.86
CA SER A 120 8.54 21.69 23.91
C SER A 120 8.28 22.79 24.92
N ALA A 121 9.15 22.92 25.89
CA ALA A 121 9.10 23.97 26.91
C ALA A 121 10.32 24.87 26.79
N SER A 122 10.13 26.19 26.91
CA SER A 122 11.20 27.19 27.00
C SER A 122 11.07 27.95 28.32
N PHE A 123 12.22 28.12 28.98
CA PHE A 123 12.34 28.77 30.28
C PHE A 123 13.01 30.14 30.17
#